data_8b81cedf95ca0fe2a13bf3cc52b769c2
#
_entry.id   8b81cedf95ca0fe2a13bf3cc52b769c2
#
_cell.length_a   1.000
_cell.length_b   1.000
_cell.length_c   1.000
_cell.angle_alpha   90.00
_cell.angle_beta   90.00
_cell.angle_gamma   90.00
#
_symmetry.space_group_name_H-M   'P 1'
#
loop_
_entity.id
_entity.type
_entity.pdbx_description
1 polymer ?
#
loop_
_entity_poly.entity_id
_entity_poly.type
_entity_poly.pdbx_seq_one_letter_code
_entity_poly.pdbx_strand_id
1 'polypeptide(L)'
;MNEVAKMTQQKPVVSAGVERPPGDQIRQRQLARTIALQAMYEIDSVGHTPGTVVDSRLTVENPGEHGIQYLRWLVAGVVANRVELDALIARHAPEFPIDQLALIDRNILRLGLFEL
;
A
#
# COMPACT_ATOMS: atom_id res chain seq x y z
N MET A 1 -13.44 -15.68 -11.08
CA MET A 1 -12.91 -15.61 -10.96
C MET A 1 -12.17 -15.24 -10.60
N ASN A 2 -12.41 -14.76 -10.53
CA ASN A 2 -11.69 -14.40 -10.31
C ASN A 2 -11.06 -13.89 -10.15
N GLU A 3 -11.08 -13.48 -10.05
CA GLU A 3 -10.42 -13.05 -10.00
C GLU A 3 -9.83 -12.76 -9.63
N VAL A 4 -9.84 -12.64 -9.50
CA VAL A 4 -9.08 -12.41 -9.28
C VAL A 4 -8.45 -12.20 -9.14
N ALA A 5 -8.56 -12.18 -9.23
CA ALA A 5 -7.86 -12.13 -9.25
C ALA A 5 -7.40 -11.80 -9.37
N LYS A 6 -7.58 -11.71 -9.66
CA LYS A 6 -7.01 -11.51 -9.86
C LYS A 6 -6.32 -11.09 -9.59
N MET A 7 -6.26 -11.04 -9.42
CA MET A 7 -5.61 -10.74 -9.36
C MET A 7 -4.86 -10.39 -9.25
N THR A 8 -4.75 -10.30 -9.42
CA THR A 8 -4.08 -9.94 -9.52
C THR A 8 -3.49 -9.27 -9.59
N GLN A 9 -3.21 -9.07 -9.75
CA GLN A 9 -2.64 -8.44 -9.98
C GLN A 9 -2.54 -7.25 -10.38
N GLN A 10 -2.68 -7.19 -10.72
CA GLN A 10 -2.73 -6.11 -11.40
C GLN A 10 -3.66 -5.23 -10.79
N LYS A 11 -3.45 -4.00 -10.89
CA LYS A 11 -4.28 -3.07 -10.47
C LYS A 11 -5.51 -3.38 -11.03
N PRO A 12 -6.39 -3.51 -10.34
CA PRO A 12 -7.60 -3.87 -10.83
C PRO A 12 -7.98 -2.90 -11.68
N VAL A 13 -7.85 -3.04 -12.69
CA VAL A 13 -8.19 -2.32 -13.56
C VAL A 13 -9.40 -1.96 -13.36
N VAL A 14 -9.58 -1.00 -13.05
CA VAL A 14 -10.68 -0.60 -12.91
C VAL A 14 -11.40 -0.62 -13.96
N SER A 15 -11.95 -1.40 -14.30
CA SER A 15 -12.65 -1.47 -15.41
C SER A 15 -13.80 -0.68 -15.44
N ALA A 16 -14.16 -0.35 -16.54
CA ALA A 16 -15.37 0.29 -16.77
C ALA A 16 -16.45 -0.51 -16.18
N GLY A 17 -17.36 0.06 -15.64
CA GLY A 17 -18.43 -0.65 -15.03
C GLY A 17 -18.18 -1.03 -13.61
N VAL A 18 -17.01 -0.77 -13.12
CA VAL A 18 -16.79 -1.04 -11.75
C VAL A 18 -17.55 -0.06 -10.94
N GLU A 19 -18.32 -0.53 -10.02
CA GLU A 19 -19.12 0.34 -9.21
C GLU A 19 -18.31 0.96 -8.11
N ARG A 20 -18.74 2.12 -7.67
CA ARG A 20 -18.15 2.75 -6.52
C ARG A 20 -18.29 1.82 -5.33
N PRO A 21 -17.24 1.63 -4.55
CA PRO A 21 -17.34 0.77 -3.37
C PRO A 21 -18.37 1.27 -2.38
N PRO A 22 -19.06 0.37 -1.68
CA PRO A 22 -19.95 0.78 -0.60
C PRO A 22 -19.19 1.56 0.48
N GLY A 23 -19.92 2.30 1.29
CA GLY A 23 -19.31 3.14 2.30
C GLY A 23 -18.42 2.40 3.27
N ASP A 24 -18.80 1.16 3.65
CA ASP A 24 -17.98 0.37 4.54
C ASP A 24 -16.67 -0.06 3.86
N GLN A 25 -16.67 -0.31 2.56
CA GLN A 25 -15.44 -0.61 1.85
C GLN A 25 -14.55 0.61 1.75
N ILE A 26 -15.13 1.81 1.60
CA ILE A 26 -14.34 3.03 1.60
C ILE A 26 -13.64 3.17 2.94
N ARG A 27 -14.36 2.98 4.04
CA ARG A 27 -13.75 3.08 5.37
C ARG A 27 -12.70 1.99 5.58
N GLN A 28 -12.95 0.79 5.09
CA GLN A 28 -11.99 -0.29 5.19
C GLN A 28 -10.70 0.04 4.46
N ARG A 29 -10.80 0.65 3.27
CA ARG A 29 -9.60 1.06 2.52
C ARG A 29 -8.86 2.18 3.23
N GLN A 30 -9.59 3.12 3.83
CA GLN A 30 -8.93 4.21 4.57
C GLN A 30 -8.15 3.66 5.75
N LEU A 31 -8.73 2.72 6.49
CA LEU A 31 -8.04 2.11 7.61
C LEU A 31 -6.87 1.26 7.12
N ALA A 32 -7.06 0.55 6.01
CA ALA A 32 -5.99 -0.24 5.44
C ALA A 32 -4.79 0.63 5.05
N ARG A 33 -5.04 1.82 4.49
CA ARG A 33 -3.95 2.75 4.16
C ARG A 33 -3.20 3.21 5.40
N THR A 34 -3.92 3.47 6.48
CA THR A 34 -3.28 3.87 7.73
C THR A 34 -2.41 2.74 8.27
N ILE A 35 -2.93 1.52 8.25
CA ILE A 35 -2.17 0.36 8.72
C ILE A 35 -0.98 0.12 7.80
N ALA A 36 -1.16 0.28 6.49
CA ALA A 36 -0.08 0.10 5.53
C ALA A 36 1.07 1.07 5.80
N LEU A 37 0.74 2.33 6.09
CA LEU A 37 1.77 3.31 6.36
C LEU A 37 2.56 2.95 7.63
N GLN A 38 1.86 2.51 8.68
CA GLN A 38 2.51 2.07 9.91
C GLN A 38 3.38 0.84 9.65
N ALA A 39 2.87 -0.10 8.87
CA ALA A 39 3.62 -1.30 8.53
C ALA A 39 4.88 -0.98 7.72
N MET A 40 4.75 -0.10 6.73
CA MET A 40 5.90 0.28 5.92
C MET A 40 6.97 0.98 6.75
N TYR A 41 6.56 1.79 7.72
CA TYR A 41 7.52 2.44 8.60
C TYR A 41 8.31 1.38 9.39
N GLU A 42 7.63 0.39 9.91
CA GLU A 42 8.30 -0.67 10.68
C GLU A 42 9.22 -1.51 9.79
N ILE A 43 8.75 -1.86 8.59
CA ILE A 43 9.56 -2.64 7.64
C ILE A 43 10.87 -1.89 7.34
N ASP A 44 10.76 -0.58 7.06
CA ASP A 44 11.93 0.18 6.66
C ASP A 44 12.84 0.54 7.83
N SER A 45 12.28 0.79 9.01
CA SER A 45 13.09 1.26 10.13
C SER A 45 13.70 0.12 10.93
N VAL A 46 13.02 -1.02 11.01
CA VAL A 46 13.49 -2.14 11.84
C VAL A 46 13.98 -3.30 10.99
N GLY A 47 13.50 -3.42 9.77
CA GLY A 47 13.93 -4.49 8.89
C GLY A 47 13.14 -5.79 9.07
N HIS A 48 11.98 -5.74 9.69
CA HIS A 48 11.15 -6.92 9.82
C HIS A 48 10.54 -7.29 8.47
N THR A 49 10.21 -8.56 8.28
CA THR A 49 9.62 -9.00 7.02
C THR A 49 8.19 -8.47 6.87
N PRO A 50 7.80 -8.11 5.64
CA PRO A 50 6.50 -7.51 5.42
C PRO A 50 5.33 -8.35 5.91
N GLY A 51 5.34 -9.65 5.64
CA GLY A 51 4.24 -10.52 6.05
C GLY A 51 4.07 -10.55 7.56
N THR A 52 5.19 -10.65 8.27
CA THR A 52 5.17 -10.67 9.73
C THR A 52 4.63 -9.36 10.30
N VAL A 53 5.04 -8.24 9.72
CA VAL A 53 4.60 -6.95 10.20
C VAL A 53 3.08 -6.77 9.98
N VAL A 54 2.59 -7.13 8.79
CA VAL A 54 1.17 -7.03 8.50
C VAL A 54 0.36 -7.93 9.43
N ASP A 55 0.79 -9.17 9.61
CA ASP A 55 0.08 -10.09 10.48
C ASP A 55 0.03 -9.58 11.91
N SER A 56 1.12 -9.01 12.38
CA SER A 56 1.18 -8.45 13.72
C SER A 56 0.20 -7.28 13.87
N ARG A 57 0.15 -6.40 12.89
CA ARG A 57 -0.77 -5.28 12.93
C ARG A 57 -2.22 -5.73 12.92
N LEU A 58 -2.52 -6.79 12.20
CA LEU A 58 -3.88 -7.30 12.12
C LEU A 58 -4.35 -7.97 13.42
N THR A 59 -3.45 -8.25 14.35
CA THR A 59 -3.88 -8.72 15.67
C THR A 59 -4.42 -7.58 16.52
N VAL A 60 -4.10 -6.34 16.16
CA VAL A 60 -4.51 -5.19 16.94
C VAL A 60 -5.67 -4.45 16.27
N GLU A 61 -5.66 -4.36 14.96
CA GLU A 61 -6.69 -3.65 14.23
C GLU A 61 -7.27 -4.51 13.13
N ASN A 62 -8.56 -4.42 12.94
CA ASN A 62 -9.23 -5.22 11.91
C ASN A 62 -9.96 -4.29 10.95
N PRO A 63 -9.43 -4.07 9.76
CA PRO A 63 -10.08 -3.19 8.79
C PRO A 63 -11.22 -3.85 8.03
N GLY A 64 -11.59 -5.07 8.39
CA GLY A 64 -12.61 -5.82 7.68
C GLY A 64 -12.01 -6.67 6.57
N GLU A 65 -12.78 -7.59 6.04
CA GLU A 65 -12.26 -8.55 5.07
C GLU A 65 -11.70 -7.88 3.83
N HIS A 66 -12.44 -6.92 3.28
CA HIS A 66 -11.97 -6.16 2.13
C HIS A 66 -10.72 -5.35 2.47
N GLY A 67 -10.72 -4.75 3.65
CA GLY A 67 -9.56 -3.96 4.09
C GLY A 67 -8.31 -4.80 4.29
N ILE A 68 -8.45 -6.02 4.79
CA ILE A 68 -7.31 -6.91 4.95
C ILE A 68 -6.70 -7.24 3.59
N GLN A 69 -7.54 -7.57 2.61
CA GLN A 69 -7.06 -7.86 1.27
C GLN A 69 -6.39 -6.63 0.66
N TYR A 70 -6.98 -5.48 0.84
CA TYR A 70 -6.44 -4.24 0.32
C TYR A 70 -5.10 -3.90 0.97
N LEU A 71 -5.01 -4.09 2.29
CA LEU A 71 -3.76 -3.86 3.03
C LEU A 71 -2.64 -4.76 2.51
N ARG A 72 -2.93 -6.03 2.33
CA ARG A 72 -1.90 -6.96 1.85
C ARG A 72 -1.46 -6.61 0.44
N TRP A 73 -2.40 -6.20 -0.40
CA TRP A 73 -2.09 -5.76 -1.75
C TRP A 73 -1.20 -4.50 -1.74
N LEU A 74 -1.52 -3.53 -0.88
CA LEU A 74 -0.74 -2.30 -0.79
C LEU A 74 0.69 -2.59 -0.34
N VAL A 75 0.86 -3.31 0.76
CA VAL A 75 2.19 -3.54 1.30
C VAL A 75 3.02 -4.39 0.35
N ALA A 76 2.45 -5.47 -0.15
CA ALA A 76 3.17 -6.34 -1.07
C ALA A 76 3.57 -5.59 -2.35
N GLY A 77 2.65 -4.77 -2.87
CA GLY A 77 2.91 -4.02 -4.09
C GLY A 77 3.99 -2.96 -3.92
N VAL A 78 3.94 -2.22 -2.81
CA VAL A 78 4.96 -1.20 -2.56
C VAL A 78 6.33 -1.85 -2.36
N VAL A 79 6.40 -2.94 -1.59
CA VAL A 79 7.67 -3.62 -1.34
C VAL A 79 8.23 -4.17 -2.67
N ALA A 80 7.38 -4.78 -3.48
CA ALA A 80 7.83 -5.38 -4.73
C ALA A 80 8.27 -4.34 -5.76
N ASN A 81 7.67 -3.15 -5.70
CA ASN A 81 7.95 -2.11 -6.70
C ASN A 81 8.74 -0.94 -6.13
N ARG A 82 9.41 -1.14 -5.00
CA ARG A 82 10.08 -0.04 -4.31
C ARG A 82 11.08 0.69 -5.19
N VAL A 83 11.88 -0.03 -5.94
CA VAL A 83 12.91 0.60 -6.77
C VAL A 83 12.27 1.48 -7.82
N GLU A 84 11.23 0.99 -8.48
CA GLU A 84 10.56 1.75 -9.52
C GLU A 84 9.82 2.96 -8.94
N LEU A 85 9.21 2.79 -7.76
CA LEU A 85 8.52 3.90 -7.12
C LEU A 85 9.49 4.98 -6.71
N ASP A 86 10.63 4.61 -6.15
CA ASP A 86 11.64 5.57 -5.76
C ASP A 86 12.22 6.29 -6.97
N ALA A 87 12.37 5.58 -8.09
CA ALA A 87 12.84 6.22 -9.31
C ALA A 87 11.83 7.25 -9.83
N LEU A 88 10.53 6.95 -9.70
CA LEU A 88 9.50 7.90 -10.10
C LEU A 88 9.53 9.15 -9.21
N ILE A 89 9.69 8.95 -7.91
CA ILE A 89 9.78 10.07 -6.98
C ILE A 89 10.98 10.95 -7.33
N ALA A 90 12.13 10.33 -7.56
CA ALA A 90 13.35 11.06 -7.87
C ALA A 90 13.22 11.86 -9.18
N ARG A 91 12.51 11.28 -10.15
CA ARG A 91 12.36 11.94 -11.43
C ARG A 91 11.46 13.16 -11.34
N HIS A 92 10.43 13.10 -10.52
CA HIS A 92 9.44 14.16 -10.44
C HIS A 92 9.72 15.17 -9.33
N ALA A 93 10.66 14.91 -8.45
CA ALA A 93 11.05 15.81 -7.38
C ALA A 93 12.56 15.81 -7.21
N PRO A 94 13.31 16.23 -8.24
CA PRO A 94 14.77 16.11 -8.17
C PRO A 94 15.40 17.01 -7.11
N GLU A 95 14.71 18.08 -6.71
CA GLU A 95 15.27 18.96 -5.69
C GLU A 95 15.07 18.41 -4.29
N PHE A 96 14.35 17.32 -4.15
CA PHE A 96 14.16 16.68 -2.84
C PHE A 96 14.66 15.23 -2.95
N PRO A 97 15.96 14.99 -2.78
CA PRO A 97 16.48 13.63 -2.89
C PRO A 97 15.75 12.70 -1.91
N ILE A 98 15.38 11.54 -2.41
CA ILE A 98 14.53 10.63 -1.64
C ILE A 98 15.21 10.18 -0.35
N ASP A 99 16.52 10.05 -0.34
CA ASP A 99 17.24 9.62 0.85
C ASP A 99 17.30 10.70 1.92
N GLN A 100 16.92 11.94 1.58
CA GLN A 100 16.85 13.02 2.56
C GLN A 100 15.42 13.26 3.04
N LEU A 101 14.43 12.55 2.48
CA LEU A 101 13.08 12.67 2.96
C LEU A 101 12.92 11.86 4.23
N ALA A 102 12.07 12.35 5.13
CA ALA A 102 11.72 11.58 6.30
C ALA A 102 11.10 10.25 5.86
N LEU A 103 11.34 9.20 6.63
CA LEU A 103 10.89 7.87 6.25
C LEU A 103 9.38 7.81 6.06
N ILE A 104 8.62 8.51 6.90
CA ILE A 104 7.18 8.49 6.77
C ILE A 104 6.73 9.21 5.49
N ASP A 105 7.37 10.31 5.14
CA ASP A 105 7.03 11.04 3.92
C ASP A 105 7.35 10.20 2.69
N ARG A 106 8.46 9.47 2.72
CA ARG A 106 8.84 8.58 1.64
C ARG A 106 7.77 7.52 1.42
N ASN A 107 7.27 6.95 2.49
CA ASN A 107 6.28 5.89 2.40
C ASN A 107 4.90 6.42 2.00
N ILE A 108 4.55 7.63 2.38
CA ILE A 108 3.32 8.26 1.91
C ILE A 108 3.37 8.40 0.39
N LEU A 109 4.50 8.85 -0.14
CA LEU A 109 4.66 9.01 -1.57
C LEU A 109 4.63 7.66 -2.30
N ARG A 110 5.31 6.66 -1.75
CA ARG A 110 5.30 5.33 -2.35
C ARG A 110 3.90 4.73 -2.41
N LEU A 111 3.17 4.82 -1.30
CA LEU A 111 1.82 4.29 -1.25
C LEU A 111 0.91 5.03 -2.23
N GLY A 112 1.00 6.35 -2.27
CA GLY A 112 0.18 7.15 -3.17
C GLY A 112 0.45 6.83 -4.62
N LEU A 113 1.72 6.72 -5.00
CA LEU A 113 2.06 6.38 -6.37
C LEU A 113 1.62 4.97 -6.74
N PHE A 114 1.76 4.03 -5.82
CA PHE A 114 1.35 2.67 -6.12
C PHE A 114 -0.16 2.57 -6.33
N GLU A 115 -0.94 3.35 -5.60
CA GLU A 115 -2.39 3.30 -5.75
C GLU A 115 -2.89 4.00 -7.02
N LEU A 116 -2.06 4.81 -7.65
CA LEU A 116 -2.46 5.40 -8.90
C LEU A 116 -2.49 4.34 -9.99
#